data_d8096103f80c1902455e4d36dbadb35e
#
_entry.id   d8096103f80c1902455e4d36dbadb35e
#
_cell.length_a   1.000
_cell.length_b   1.000
_cell.length_c   1.000
_cell.angle_alpha   90.00
_cell.angle_beta   90.00
_cell.angle_gamma   90.00
#
_symmetry.space_group_name_H-M   'P 1'
#
loop_
_entity.id
_entity.type
_entity.pdbx_description
1 polymer ?
#
loop_
_entity_poly.entity_id
_entity_poly.type
_entity_poly.pdbx_seq_one_letter_code
_entity_poly.pdbx_strand_id
1 'polypeptide(L)'
;RLTLNVISSDFPGEQADSAYRYRRSWEVVEILKQAWTQDEINYDGEIYKLKGLSTDPVRPYQINGGPLLYFGGYSPDALALCGAHCDTYLMWPEPKDMLAQRMRDVHAQAEKHGRLLDYGLRVHMIVRDTEQEAREYADELVSKLDDAAGAAIRNRALDAKSLGVSLQSANRDRADEDGYVEPNLWTGVGRARSGCGAALVGSVDQVMSKIDDYMKMGIRSFIFSGYPHLQECEIFGTKVLPQLKTVSLPHAYGRVPSTTPATPLGVGKRK
;
A
#
# COMPACT_ATOMS: atom_id res chain seq x y z
N ARG A 1 -0.87 15.28 -7.10
CA ARG A 1 0.53 14.86 -6.92
C ARG A 1 0.73 14.09 -5.60
N LEU A 2 -0.08 14.35 -4.59
CA LEU A 2 -0.04 13.65 -3.30
C LEU A 2 -1.02 12.49 -3.30
N THR A 3 -0.62 11.37 -2.77
CA THR A 3 -1.49 10.27 -2.33
C THR A 3 -1.23 10.02 -0.86
N LEU A 4 -2.26 9.66 -0.12
CA LEU A 4 -2.15 9.37 1.31
C LEU A 4 -2.43 7.89 1.54
N ASN A 5 -1.48 7.20 2.15
CA ASN A 5 -1.72 5.84 2.65
C ASN A 5 -2.14 5.92 4.11
N VAL A 6 -3.41 5.66 4.37
CA VAL A 6 -3.97 5.67 5.73
C VAL A 6 -3.59 4.36 6.41
N ILE A 7 -3.08 4.44 7.62
CA ILE A 7 -2.67 3.28 8.41
C ILE A 7 -3.35 3.36 9.78
N SER A 8 -4.07 2.29 10.14
CA SER A 8 -4.68 2.12 11.45
C SER A 8 -3.80 1.22 12.33
N SER A 9 -2.63 1.75 12.73
CA SER A 9 -1.65 1.02 13.54
C SER A 9 -1.59 1.55 14.96
N ASP A 10 -0.98 0.77 15.88
CA ASP A 10 -0.67 1.23 17.22
C ASP A 10 0.53 2.19 17.22
N PHE A 11 0.53 3.12 18.18
CA PHE A 11 1.71 3.91 18.50
C PHE A 11 2.54 3.20 19.61
N PRO A 12 3.85 3.44 19.66
CA PRO A 12 4.66 2.96 20.76
C PRO A 12 4.09 3.40 22.11
N GLY A 13 3.82 2.44 23.00
CA GLY A 13 3.26 2.71 24.33
C GLY A 13 1.74 2.86 24.40
N GLU A 14 1.03 2.94 23.27
CA GLU A 14 -0.43 2.98 23.23
C GLU A 14 -0.96 1.64 22.69
N GLN A 15 -1.84 0.99 23.42
CA GLN A 15 -2.51 -0.25 23.01
C GLN A 15 -4.03 -0.06 23.01
N ALA A 16 -4.52 0.59 21.96
CA ALA A 16 -5.95 0.65 21.73
C ALA A 16 -6.43 -0.63 21.03
N ASP A 17 -7.64 -1.07 21.33
CA ASP A 17 -8.23 -2.20 20.62
C ASP A 17 -8.47 -1.89 19.13
N SER A 18 -8.61 -2.94 18.32
CA SER A 18 -8.76 -2.80 16.88
C SER A 18 -10.00 -2.01 16.50
N ALA A 19 -11.14 -2.24 17.16
CA ALA A 19 -12.39 -1.58 16.84
C ALA A 19 -12.30 -0.06 17.09
N TYR A 20 -11.71 0.36 18.21
CA TYR A 20 -11.46 1.77 18.49
C TYR A 20 -10.54 2.42 17.45
N ARG A 21 -9.44 1.75 17.08
CA ARG A 21 -8.48 2.27 16.08
C ARG A 21 -9.13 2.46 14.71
N TYR A 22 -9.95 1.51 14.26
CA TYR A 22 -10.66 1.63 12.98
C TYR A 22 -11.76 2.67 13.03
N ARG A 23 -12.48 2.83 14.14
CA ARG A 23 -13.43 3.91 14.33
C ARG A 23 -12.75 5.27 14.25
N ARG A 24 -11.62 5.43 14.96
CA ARG A 24 -10.81 6.65 14.88
C ARG A 24 -10.37 6.95 13.45
N SER A 25 -9.88 5.94 12.72
CA SER A 25 -9.48 6.10 11.32
C SER A 25 -10.64 6.48 10.41
N TRP A 26 -11.82 5.93 10.66
CA TRP A 26 -13.04 6.27 9.94
C TRP A 26 -13.39 7.74 10.08
N GLU A 27 -13.50 8.22 11.32
CA GLU A 27 -13.82 9.63 11.60
C GLU A 27 -12.75 10.59 11.04
N VAL A 28 -11.46 10.24 11.17
CA VAL A 28 -10.37 11.04 10.59
C VAL A 28 -10.50 11.14 9.08
N VAL A 29 -10.81 10.07 8.39
CA VAL A 29 -10.98 10.08 6.92
C VAL A 29 -12.19 10.93 6.52
N GLU A 30 -13.30 10.86 7.23
CA GLU A 30 -14.47 11.71 6.99
C GLU A 30 -14.17 13.18 7.21
N ILE A 31 -13.47 13.52 8.30
CA ILE A 31 -13.01 14.88 8.59
C ILE A 31 -12.07 15.39 7.49
N LEU A 32 -11.11 14.58 7.04
CA LEU A 32 -10.21 14.96 5.95
C LEU A 32 -10.98 15.25 4.65
N LYS A 33 -11.98 14.43 4.32
CA LYS A 33 -12.82 14.67 3.13
C LYS A 33 -13.61 15.97 3.24
N GLN A 34 -14.18 16.28 4.41
CA GLN A 34 -14.82 17.59 4.64
C GLN A 34 -13.80 18.71 4.49
N ALA A 35 -12.62 18.60 5.11
CA ALA A 35 -11.56 19.60 5.04
C ALA A 35 -11.10 19.90 3.59
N TRP A 36 -11.17 18.92 2.71
CA TRP A 36 -10.76 19.07 1.31
C TRP A 36 -11.84 19.63 0.39
N THR A 37 -13.10 19.47 0.76
CA THR A 37 -14.23 19.73 -0.14
C THR A 37 -15.19 20.83 0.33
N GLN A 38 -15.13 21.19 1.61
CA GLN A 38 -16.04 22.17 2.23
C GLN A 38 -15.27 23.37 2.74
N ASP A 39 -15.96 24.51 2.94
CA ASP A 39 -15.36 25.73 3.50
C ASP A 39 -15.22 25.63 5.01
N GLU A 40 -16.04 24.81 5.64
CA GLU A 40 -16.10 24.65 7.09
C GLU A 40 -16.33 23.17 7.44
N ILE A 41 -15.66 22.70 8.48
CA ILE A 41 -15.84 21.37 9.03
C ILE A 41 -16.83 21.43 10.18
N ASN A 42 -17.90 20.67 10.07
CA ASN A 42 -18.82 20.37 11.16
C ASN A 42 -18.92 18.85 11.29
N TYR A 43 -18.40 18.30 12.37
CA TYR A 43 -18.34 16.86 12.58
C TYR A 43 -18.72 16.51 14.02
N ASP A 44 -19.72 15.68 14.20
CA ASP A 44 -20.20 15.18 15.49
C ASP A 44 -20.05 13.65 15.54
N GLY A 45 -18.78 13.20 15.65
CA GLY A 45 -18.44 11.79 15.78
C GLY A 45 -18.48 11.30 17.22
N GLU A 46 -18.16 10.06 17.41
CA GLU A 46 -18.00 9.46 18.75
C GLU A 46 -16.69 9.93 19.42
N ILE A 47 -15.63 10.06 18.63
CA ILE A 47 -14.27 10.39 19.09
C ILE A 47 -13.96 11.86 18.85
N TYR A 48 -14.28 12.39 17.67
CA TYR A 48 -13.99 13.78 17.30
C TYR A 48 -15.28 14.60 17.19
N LYS A 49 -15.24 15.81 17.79
CA LYS A 49 -16.30 16.79 17.71
C LYS A 49 -15.72 18.11 17.25
N LEU A 50 -16.12 18.54 16.07
CA LEU A 50 -15.64 19.79 15.45
C LEU A 50 -16.85 20.64 15.06
N LYS A 51 -16.80 21.94 15.30
CA LYS A 51 -17.86 22.86 14.95
C LYS A 51 -17.26 24.15 14.42
N GLY A 52 -17.65 24.51 13.20
CA GLY A 52 -17.28 25.76 12.57
C GLY A 52 -15.77 25.90 12.30
N LEU A 53 -15.05 24.80 12.10
CA LEU A 53 -13.62 24.86 11.84
C LEU A 53 -13.37 25.23 10.38
N SER A 54 -12.81 26.43 10.13
CA SER A 54 -12.46 26.88 8.78
C SER A 54 -11.38 26.01 8.15
N THR A 55 -11.53 25.72 6.87
CA THR A 55 -10.56 24.96 6.07
C THR A 55 -9.58 25.84 5.30
N ASP A 56 -9.80 27.16 5.26
CA ASP A 56 -8.84 28.09 4.67
C ASP A 56 -7.72 28.45 5.65
N PRO A 57 -6.48 28.62 5.16
CA PRO A 57 -5.99 28.56 3.77
C PRO A 57 -5.38 27.20 3.36
N VAL A 58 -5.60 26.15 4.10
CA VAL A 58 -4.82 24.90 4.05
C VAL A 58 -5.45 23.80 3.18
N ARG A 59 -6.18 24.15 2.14
CA ARG A 59 -6.75 23.14 1.21
C ARG A 59 -5.65 22.48 0.38
N PRO A 60 -5.81 21.19 0.05
CA PRO A 60 -4.85 20.49 -0.81
C PRO A 60 -4.85 21.06 -2.23
N TYR A 61 -3.74 20.86 -2.94
CA TYR A 61 -3.63 21.18 -4.36
C TYR A 61 -4.64 20.39 -5.22
N GLN A 62 -4.88 19.12 -4.88
CA GLN A 62 -5.82 18.28 -5.60
C GLN A 62 -7.27 18.72 -5.38
N ILE A 63 -8.04 18.62 -6.47
CA ILE A 63 -9.47 18.96 -6.55
C ILE A 63 -10.35 17.71 -6.58
N ASN A 64 -11.65 17.88 -6.71
CA ASN A 64 -12.64 16.79 -6.88
C ASN A 64 -12.57 15.71 -5.80
N GLY A 65 -12.42 16.12 -4.54
CA GLY A 65 -12.34 15.22 -3.39
C GLY A 65 -10.95 15.13 -2.74
N GLY A 66 -9.96 15.90 -3.24
CA GLY A 66 -8.63 15.98 -2.64
C GLY A 66 -7.66 14.87 -3.05
N PRO A 67 -6.62 14.62 -2.28
CA PRO A 67 -5.67 13.53 -2.51
C PRO A 67 -6.33 12.16 -2.56
N LEU A 68 -5.81 11.27 -3.40
CA LEU A 68 -6.26 9.88 -3.38
C LEU A 68 -5.87 9.20 -2.07
N LEU A 69 -6.81 8.44 -1.53
CA LEU A 69 -6.63 7.66 -0.31
C LEU A 69 -6.31 6.20 -0.67
N TYR A 70 -5.16 5.77 -0.21
CA TYR A 70 -4.72 4.38 -0.22
C TYR A 70 -4.91 3.78 1.16
N PHE A 71 -5.25 2.52 1.22
CA PHE A 71 -5.41 1.81 2.48
C PHE A 71 -5.06 0.34 2.32
N GLY A 72 -4.31 -0.20 3.29
CA GLY A 72 -3.97 -1.61 3.35
C GLY A 72 -4.40 -2.22 4.69
N GLY A 73 -4.99 -3.39 4.65
CA GLY A 73 -5.41 -4.14 5.82
C GLY A 73 -6.31 -5.30 5.43
N TYR A 74 -6.36 -6.33 6.26
CA TYR A 74 -7.01 -7.60 5.94
C TYR A 74 -8.17 -7.93 6.88
N SER A 75 -8.34 -7.19 7.97
CA SER A 75 -9.44 -7.39 8.91
C SER A 75 -10.78 -6.91 8.32
N PRO A 76 -11.93 -7.43 8.79
CA PRO A 76 -13.23 -6.95 8.34
C PRO A 76 -13.40 -5.43 8.47
N ASP A 77 -12.93 -4.83 9.57
CA ASP A 77 -12.98 -3.38 9.79
C ASP A 77 -12.10 -2.62 8.78
N ALA A 78 -10.93 -3.19 8.43
CA ALA A 78 -10.06 -2.63 7.41
C ALA A 78 -10.73 -2.60 6.03
N LEU A 79 -11.34 -3.71 5.63
CA LEU A 79 -12.04 -3.84 4.36
C LEU A 79 -13.26 -2.91 4.30
N ALA A 80 -14.01 -2.78 5.40
CA ALA A 80 -15.15 -1.87 5.51
C ALA A 80 -14.72 -0.41 5.34
N LEU A 81 -13.69 0.04 6.08
CA LEU A 81 -13.12 1.38 5.96
C LEU A 81 -12.63 1.67 4.53
N CYS A 82 -11.89 0.73 3.95
CA CYS A 82 -11.37 0.87 2.59
C CYS A 82 -12.51 0.99 1.57
N GLY A 83 -13.49 0.09 1.63
CA GLY A 83 -14.63 0.08 0.73
C GLY A 83 -15.46 1.37 0.79
N ALA A 84 -15.69 1.89 2.00
CA ALA A 84 -16.46 3.10 2.21
C ALA A 84 -15.72 4.38 1.79
N HIS A 85 -14.41 4.45 1.98
CA HIS A 85 -13.73 5.73 1.95
C HIS A 85 -12.51 5.84 1.05
N CYS A 86 -11.80 4.74 0.75
CA CYS A 86 -10.53 4.82 0.04
C CYS A 86 -10.68 4.66 -1.47
N ASP A 87 -9.68 5.10 -2.23
CA ASP A 87 -9.68 5.04 -3.68
C ASP A 87 -8.89 3.82 -4.17
N THR A 88 -7.89 3.39 -3.43
CA THR A 88 -7.04 2.24 -3.76
C THR A 88 -6.85 1.32 -2.57
N TYR A 89 -7.14 0.02 -2.76
CA TYR A 89 -6.80 -1.02 -1.80
C TYR A 89 -5.39 -1.53 -2.07
N LEU A 90 -4.48 -1.35 -1.10
CA LEU A 90 -3.07 -1.70 -1.21
C LEU A 90 -2.80 -3.03 -0.50
N MET A 91 -2.35 -4.03 -1.24
CA MET A 91 -2.07 -5.38 -0.76
C MET A 91 -0.57 -5.61 -0.57
N TRP A 92 -0.23 -6.56 0.29
CA TRP A 92 1.08 -7.20 0.31
C TRP A 92 1.10 -8.40 -0.64
N PRO A 93 2.28 -8.87 -1.08
CA PRO A 93 2.37 -9.93 -2.07
C PRO A 93 1.93 -11.27 -1.48
N GLU A 94 1.02 -11.89 -2.18
CA GLU A 94 0.51 -13.24 -1.95
C GLU A 94 0.45 -13.94 -3.32
N PRO A 95 0.29 -15.28 -3.39
CA PRO A 95 -0.05 -15.96 -4.62
C PRO A 95 -1.26 -15.35 -5.34
N LYS A 96 -1.27 -15.42 -6.66
CA LYS A 96 -2.28 -14.70 -7.50
C LYS A 96 -3.73 -15.06 -7.15
N ASP A 97 -4.02 -16.30 -6.82
CA ASP A 97 -5.35 -16.74 -6.40
C ASP A 97 -5.79 -16.09 -5.08
N MET A 98 -4.86 -15.92 -4.14
CA MET A 98 -5.10 -15.24 -2.87
C MET A 98 -5.33 -13.74 -3.08
N LEU A 99 -4.50 -13.09 -3.91
CA LEU A 99 -4.70 -11.68 -4.28
C LEU A 99 -6.08 -11.48 -4.93
N ALA A 100 -6.48 -12.36 -5.85
CA ALA A 100 -7.79 -12.30 -6.47
C ALA A 100 -8.92 -12.42 -5.43
N GLN A 101 -8.76 -13.26 -4.40
CA GLN A 101 -9.72 -13.34 -3.30
C GLN A 101 -9.77 -12.04 -2.49
N ARG A 102 -8.63 -11.44 -2.15
CA ARG A 102 -8.57 -10.15 -1.44
C ARG A 102 -9.31 -9.04 -2.21
N MET A 103 -9.09 -9.02 -3.54
CA MET A 103 -9.77 -8.04 -4.40
C MET A 103 -11.29 -8.24 -4.37
N ARG A 104 -11.79 -9.49 -4.43
CA ARG A 104 -13.24 -9.77 -4.32
C ARG A 104 -13.79 -9.33 -2.96
N ASP A 105 -13.08 -9.65 -1.88
CA ASP A 105 -13.53 -9.36 -0.51
C ASP A 105 -13.70 -7.85 -0.28
N VAL A 106 -12.72 -7.04 -0.71
CA VAL A 106 -12.82 -5.58 -0.55
C VAL A 106 -13.79 -4.96 -1.56
N HIS A 107 -13.90 -5.52 -2.75
CA HIS A 107 -14.87 -5.08 -3.75
C HIS A 107 -16.30 -5.20 -3.21
N ALA A 108 -16.64 -6.33 -2.60
CA ALA A 108 -17.95 -6.52 -1.97
C ALA A 108 -18.25 -5.48 -0.85
N GLN A 109 -17.22 -4.93 -0.18
CA GLN A 109 -17.45 -3.81 0.74
C GLN A 109 -17.68 -2.50 0.00
N ALA A 110 -16.93 -2.24 -1.08
CA ALA A 110 -17.09 -1.03 -1.88
C ALA A 110 -18.46 -0.96 -2.56
N GLU A 111 -18.98 -2.08 -3.05
CA GLU A 111 -20.31 -2.18 -3.65
C GLU A 111 -21.44 -1.74 -2.71
N LYS A 112 -21.33 -1.98 -1.41
CA LYS A 112 -22.31 -1.50 -0.42
C LYS A 112 -22.45 0.01 -0.39
N HIS A 113 -21.45 0.73 -0.87
CA HIS A 113 -21.38 2.19 -0.95
C HIS A 113 -21.48 2.71 -2.39
N GLY A 114 -21.78 1.84 -3.37
CA GLY A 114 -21.82 2.19 -4.79
C GLY A 114 -20.48 2.68 -5.35
N ARG A 115 -19.37 2.18 -4.79
CA ARG A 115 -18.01 2.63 -5.15
C ARG A 115 -17.25 1.57 -5.91
N LEU A 116 -16.32 2.05 -6.74
CA LEU A 116 -15.28 1.24 -7.37
C LEU A 116 -13.93 1.56 -6.72
N LEU A 117 -13.08 0.57 -6.63
CA LEU A 117 -11.73 0.69 -6.10
C LEU A 117 -10.70 0.37 -7.19
N ASP A 118 -9.56 1.06 -7.13
CA ASP A 118 -8.33 0.57 -7.72
C ASP A 118 -7.61 -0.38 -6.75
N TYR A 119 -6.71 -1.18 -7.30
CA TYR A 119 -5.92 -2.12 -6.53
C TYR A 119 -4.45 -1.81 -6.66
N GLY A 120 -3.74 -1.95 -5.55
CA GLY A 120 -2.31 -1.73 -5.48
C GLY A 120 -1.58 -2.91 -4.83
N LEU A 121 -0.33 -3.06 -5.18
CA LEU A 121 0.56 -4.08 -4.64
C LEU A 121 1.87 -3.45 -4.17
N ARG A 122 2.24 -3.71 -2.93
CA ARG A 122 3.57 -3.42 -2.43
C ARG A 122 4.39 -4.70 -2.41
N VAL A 123 5.52 -4.74 -3.12
CA VAL A 123 6.38 -5.91 -3.23
C VAL A 123 7.84 -5.48 -3.32
N HIS A 124 8.75 -6.30 -2.79
CA HIS A 124 10.19 -6.11 -3.02
C HIS A 124 10.59 -6.67 -4.38
N MET A 125 11.75 -6.26 -4.88
CA MET A 125 12.27 -6.72 -6.16
C MET A 125 13.75 -7.04 -6.05
N ILE A 126 14.16 -8.10 -6.72
CA ILE A 126 15.54 -8.48 -6.98
C ILE A 126 15.63 -8.81 -8.47
N VAL A 127 16.16 -7.87 -9.27
CA VAL A 127 16.23 -7.98 -10.72
C VAL A 127 17.69 -8.05 -11.14
N ARG A 128 18.05 -9.09 -11.90
CA ARG A 128 19.40 -9.26 -12.45
C ARG A 128 19.31 -9.55 -13.96
N ASP A 129 20.42 -9.77 -14.61
CA ASP A 129 20.44 -10.06 -16.04
C ASP A 129 19.91 -11.46 -16.34
N THR A 130 20.13 -12.39 -15.43
CA THR A 130 19.62 -13.77 -15.50
C THR A 130 18.83 -14.16 -14.24
N GLU A 131 17.99 -15.18 -14.36
CA GLU A 131 17.29 -15.77 -13.21
C GLU A 131 18.28 -16.33 -12.18
N GLN A 132 19.33 -16.97 -12.65
CA GLN A 132 20.36 -17.55 -11.78
C GLN A 132 21.02 -16.46 -10.91
N GLU A 133 21.48 -15.37 -11.51
CA GLU A 133 22.09 -14.27 -10.76
C GLU A 133 21.10 -13.64 -9.75
N ALA A 134 19.81 -13.55 -10.11
CA ALA A 134 18.81 -13.01 -9.21
C ALA A 134 18.57 -13.92 -8.01
N ARG A 135 18.54 -15.25 -8.21
CA ARG A 135 18.41 -16.26 -7.13
C ARG A 135 19.65 -16.29 -6.24
N GLU A 136 20.84 -16.31 -6.82
CA GLU A 136 22.10 -16.25 -6.08
C GLU A 136 22.18 -14.99 -5.20
N TYR A 137 21.74 -13.84 -5.72
CA TYR A 137 21.69 -12.60 -4.93
C TYR A 137 20.62 -12.67 -3.81
N ALA A 138 19.46 -13.27 -4.06
CA ALA A 138 18.46 -13.46 -3.04
C ALA A 138 18.97 -14.33 -1.88
N ASP A 139 19.69 -15.39 -2.19
CA ASP A 139 20.33 -16.28 -1.21
C ASP A 139 21.43 -15.55 -0.44
N GLU A 140 22.28 -14.80 -1.14
CA GLU A 140 23.34 -13.98 -0.50
C GLU A 140 22.74 -12.96 0.48
N LEU A 141 21.65 -12.30 0.10
CA LEU A 141 21.00 -11.26 0.91
C LEU A 141 20.58 -11.78 2.30
N VAL A 142 20.22 -13.03 2.42
CA VAL A 142 19.78 -13.66 3.68
C VAL A 142 20.81 -14.64 4.25
N SER A 143 21.96 -14.85 3.59
CA SER A 143 22.95 -15.87 3.95
C SER A 143 23.52 -15.72 5.36
N LYS A 144 23.62 -14.48 5.86
CA LYS A 144 24.16 -14.16 7.18
C LYS A 144 23.07 -13.94 8.22
N LEU A 145 21.81 -14.18 7.87
CA LEU A 145 20.68 -13.97 8.76
C LEU A 145 20.58 -15.13 9.75
N ASP A 146 20.73 -14.84 11.02
CA ASP A 146 20.35 -15.74 12.11
C ASP A 146 18.82 -15.73 12.27
N ASP A 147 18.19 -16.90 12.24
CA ASP A 147 16.73 -17.03 12.28
C ASP A 147 16.14 -16.58 13.62
N ALA A 148 16.86 -16.77 14.74
CA ALA A 148 16.39 -16.30 16.04
C ALA A 148 16.45 -14.77 16.11
N ALA A 149 17.50 -14.16 15.60
CA ALA A 149 17.59 -12.69 15.47
C ALA A 149 16.52 -12.14 14.53
N GLY A 150 16.27 -12.79 13.38
CA GLY A 150 15.22 -12.44 12.45
C GLY A 150 13.83 -12.50 13.10
N ALA A 151 13.53 -13.58 13.82
CA ALA A 151 12.29 -13.72 14.57
C ALA A 151 12.14 -12.64 15.66
N ALA A 152 13.21 -12.33 16.38
CA ALA A 152 13.21 -11.28 17.40
C ALA A 152 12.94 -9.89 16.79
N ILE A 153 13.47 -9.59 15.61
CA ILE A 153 13.20 -8.35 14.86
C ILE A 153 11.71 -8.28 14.46
N ARG A 154 11.17 -9.33 13.87
CA ARG A 154 9.75 -9.39 13.46
C ARG A 154 8.81 -9.20 14.67
N ASN A 155 9.08 -9.89 15.77
CA ASN A 155 8.21 -9.88 16.94
C ASN A 155 8.21 -8.54 17.70
N ARG A 156 9.22 -7.69 17.50
CA ARG A 156 9.27 -6.33 18.05
C ARG A 156 8.55 -5.29 17.19
N ALA A 157 8.16 -5.63 15.98
CA ALA A 157 7.44 -4.70 15.12
C ALA A 157 6.04 -4.39 15.67
N LEU A 158 5.59 -3.15 15.53
CA LEU A 158 4.29 -2.69 16.03
C LEU A 158 3.11 -3.47 15.44
N ASP A 159 3.27 -3.94 14.21
CA ASP A 159 2.27 -4.71 13.47
C ASP A 159 2.42 -6.24 13.62
N ALA A 160 3.33 -6.72 14.48
CA ALA A 160 3.66 -8.15 14.61
C ALA A 160 2.45 -9.06 14.85
N LYS A 161 1.40 -8.54 15.50
CA LYS A 161 0.15 -9.27 15.80
C LYS A 161 -0.95 -9.03 14.75
N SER A 162 -0.67 -8.31 13.67
CA SER A 162 -1.68 -8.03 12.65
C SER A 162 -2.01 -9.27 11.81
N LEU A 163 -3.25 -9.33 11.33
CA LEU A 163 -3.68 -10.41 10.42
C LEU A 163 -2.79 -10.46 9.16
N GLY A 164 -2.40 -9.31 8.62
CA GLY A 164 -1.53 -9.24 7.45
C GLY A 164 -0.17 -9.90 7.69
N VAL A 165 0.45 -9.69 8.86
CA VAL A 165 1.72 -10.33 9.23
C VAL A 165 1.56 -11.84 9.38
N SER A 166 0.45 -12.30 9.98
CA SER A 166 0.14 -13.73 10.08
C SER A 166 0.01 -14.39 8.70
N LEU A 167 -0.66 -13.72 7.75
CA LEU A 167 -0.81 -14.21 6.38
C LEU A 167 0.53 -14.27 5.64
N GLN A 168 1.40 -13.27 5.81
CA GLN A 168 2.76 -13.32 5.25
C GLN A 168 3.61 -14.45 5.85
N SER A 169 3.44 -14.75 7.14
CA SER A 169 4.06 -15.92 7.76
C SER A 169 3.55 -17.22 7.16
N ALA A 170 2.23 -17.38 7.01
CA ALA A 170 1.62 -18.55 6.41
C ALA A 170 2.06 -18.76 4.94
N ASN A 171 2.27 -17.68 4.18
CA ASN A 171 2.83 -17.79 2.83
C ASN A 171 4.27 -18.30 2.86
N ARG A 172 5.10 -17.82 3.79
CA ARG A 172 6.47 -18.32 3.96
C ARG A 172 6.50 -19.80 4.33
N ASP A 173 5.57 -20.25 5.19
CA ASP A 173 5.46 -21.63 5.62
C ASP A 173 4.99 -22.57 4.49
N ARG A 174 4.40 -22.05 3.42
CA ARG A 174 3.99 -22.78 2.20
C ARG A 174 5.02 -22.76 1.09
N ALA A 175 6.09 -21.98 1.25
CA ALA A 175 7.11 -21.85 0.23
C ALA A 175 7.82 -23.19 0.01
N ASP A 176 8.35 -23.39 -1.19
CA ASP A 176 9.22 -24.51 -1.51
C ASP A 176 10.56 -24.43 -0.75
N GLU A 177 11.44 -25.40 -1.00
CA GLU A 177 12.76 -25.49 -0.34
C GLU A 177 13.63 -24.25 -0.60
N ASP A 178 13.45 -23.59 -1.76
CA ASP A 178 14.16 -22.38 -2.15
C ASP A 178 13.47 -21.09 -1.65
N GLY A 179 12.33 -21.21 -0.99
CA GLY A 179 11.58 -20.09 -0.42
C GLY A 179 10.60 -19.41 -1.37
N TYR A 180 10.23 -20.02 -2.48
CA TYR A 180 9.26 -19.49 -3.45
C TYR A 180 7.85 -20.05 -3.19
N VAL A 181 6.82 -19.19 -3.19
CA VAL A 181 5.41 -19.60 -3.05
C VAL A 181 4.71 -19.75 -4.39
N GLU A 182 5.26 -19.15 -5.43
CA GLU A 182 4.91 -19.32 -6.84
C GLU A 182 6.08 -18.82 -7.70
N PRO A 183 6.11 -19.09 -9.02
CA PRO A 183 7.21 -18.63 -9.87
C PRO A 183 7.53 -17.15 -9.68
N ASN A 184 8.80 -16.84 -9.43
CA ASN A 184 9.36 -15.52 -9.22
C ASN A 184 8.85 -14.77 -7.95
N LEU A 185 8.09 -15.40 -7.06
CA LEU A 185 7.65 -14.79 -5.80
C LEU A 185 8.34 -15.46 -4.60
N TRP A 186 9.41 -14.86 -4.13
CA TRP A 186 10.28 -15.34 -3.07
C TRP A 186 9.95 -14.70 -1.71
N THR A 187 9.87 -15.50 -0.66
CA THR A 187 9.44 -15.07 0.69
C THR A 187 10.58 -14.79 1.66
N GLY A 188 11.82 -14.93 1.24
CA GLY A 188 13.00 -14.86 2.12
C GLY A 188 13.18 -13.51 2.83
N VAL A 189 12.70 -12.40 2.24
CA VAL A 189 12.69 -11.09 2.90
C VAL A 189 11.92 -11.15 4.23
N GLY A 190 10.86 -11.95 4.29
CA GLY A 190 10.03 -12.15 5.48
C GLY A 190 10.72 -12.86 6.64
N ARG A 191 11.92 -13.42 6.46
CA ARG A 191 12.69 -14.04 7.55
C ARG A 191 13.12 -13.03 8.61
N ALA A 192 13.39 -11.78 8.23
CA ALA A 192 13.85 -10.71 9.13
C ALA A 192 12.91 -9.50 9.20
N ARG A 193 11.82 -9.48 8.44
CA ARG A 193 10.96 -8.30 8.31
C ARG A 193 9.51 -8.67 8.59
N SER A 194 8.81 -7.87 9.40
CA SER A 194 7.35 -7.88 9.46
C SER A 194 6.76 -7.13 8.26
N GLY A 195 5.50 -7.37 7.96
CA GLY A 195 4.78 -6.73 6.87
C GLY A 195 5.08 -7.35 5.50
N CYS A 196 5.36 -6.53 4.49
CA CYS A 196 5.66 -7.01 3.13
C CYS A 196 6.91 -7.91 3.16
N GLY A 197 6.71 -9.21 3.09
CA GLY A 197 7.74 -10.23 3.32
C GLY A 197 8.21 -10.97 2.06
N ALA A 198 7.74 -10.60 0.85
CA ALA A 198 8.14 -11.27 -0.37
C ALA A 198 8.70 -10.30 -1.42
N ALA A 199 9.48 -10.86 -2.34
CA ALA A 199 10.12 -10.17 -3.45
C ALA A 199 9.83 -10.86 -4.78
N LEU A 200 9.73 -10.08 -5.85
CA LEU A 200 9.87 -10.60 -7.21
C LEU A 200 11.35 -10.81 -7.49
N VAL A 201 11.72 -12.03 -7.81
CA VAL A 201 13.11 -12.44 -8.07
C VAL A 201 13.21 -13.04 -9.47
N GLY A 202 14.07 -12.49 -10.31
CA GLY A 202 14.24 -13.02 -11.66
C GLY A 202 14.97 -12.06 -12.60
N SER A 203 15.04 -12.50 -13.87
CA SER A 203 15.50 -11.64 -14.95
C SER A 203 14.51 -10.50 -15.20
N VAL A 204 14.94 -9.50 -15.98
CA VAL A 204 14.07 -8.37 -16.37
C VAL A 204 12.78 -8.88 -17.02
N ASP A 205 12.88 -9.82 -17.97
CA ASP A 205 11.72 -10.35 -18.69
C ASP A 205 10.75 -11.10 -17.76
N GLN A 206 11.28 -11.88 -16.81
CA GLN A 206 10.46 -12.61 -15.84
C GLN A 206 9.71 -11.65 -14.91
N VAL A 207 10.41 -10.64 -14.40
CA VAL A 207 9.80 -9.63 -13.53
C VAL A 207 8.76 -8.81 -14.29
N MET A 208 9.04 -8.41 -15.54
CA MET A 208 8.08 -7.74 -16.40
C MET A 208 6.84 -8.60 -16.67
N SER A 209 7.03 -9.89 -16.97
CA SER A 209 5.92 -10.83 -17.15
C SER A 209 5.06 -10.96 -15.89
N LYS A 210 5.69 -11.00 -14.71
CA LYS A 210 4.97 -11.06 -13.44
C LYS A 210 4.18 -9.78 -13.14
N ILE A 211 4.75 -8.62 -13.43
CA ILE A 211 4.04 -7.32 -13.32
C ILE A 211 2.85 -7.30 -14.29
N ASP A 212 3.02 -7.76 -15.52
CA ASP A 212 1.94 -7.85 -16.51
C ASP A 212 0.80 -8.77 -16.05
N ASP A 213 1.13 -9.92 -15.45
CA ASP A 213 0.13 -10.79 -14.82
C ASP A 213 -0.69 -10.05 -13.76
N TYR A 214 -0.04 -9.30 -12.88
CA TYR A 214 -0.73 -8.49 -11.87
C TYR A 214 -1.59 -7.38 -12.50
N MET A 215 -1.09 -6.73 -13.55
CA MET A 215 -1.88 -5.73 -14.29
C MET A 215 -3.11 -6.34 -14.96
N LYS A 216 -3.01 -7.55 -15.52
CA LYS A 216 -4.15 -8.29 -16.09
C LYS A 216 -5.19 -8.66 -15.04
N MET A 217 -4.79 -8.84 -13.77
CA MET A 217 -5.72 -9.01 -12.66
C MET A 217 -6.46 -7.73 -12.25
N GLY A 218 -6.02 -6.56 -12.73
CA GLY A 218 -6.58 -5.25 -12.39
C GLY A 218 -5.77 -4.45 -11.37
N ILE A 219 -4.58 -4.91 -11.00
CA ILE A 219 -3.68 -4.15 -10.12
C ILE A 219 -3.03 -3.02 -10.93
N ARG A 220 -3.22 -1.76 -10.52
CA ARG A 220 -2.78 -0.58 -11.27
C ARG A 220 -1.77 0.28 -10.52
N SER A 221 -1.60 0.06 -9.22
CA SER A 221 -0.64 0.80 -8.39
C SER A 221 0.41 -0.14 -7.84
N PHE A 222 1.67 0.25 -7.93
CA PHE A 222 2.77 -0.56 -7.40
C PHE A 222 3.68 0.28 -6.51
N ILE A 223 4.09 -0.32 -5.39
CA ILE A 223 5.16 0.20 -4.53
C ILE A 223 6.27 -0.85 -4.55
N PHE A 224 7.29 -0.57 -5.33
CA PHE A 224 8.47 -1.43 -5.42
C PHE A 224 9.55 -0.96 -4.47
N SER A 225 10.25 -1.88 -3.87
CA SER A 225 11.42 -1.61 -3.02
C SER A 225 12.41 -2.77 -3.10
N GLY A 226 13.63 -2.55 -2.66
CA GLY A 226 14.69 -3.58 -2.66
C GLY A 226 15.77 -3.26 -1.63
N TYR A 227 16.70 -4.16 -1.44
CA TYR A 227 17.82 -4.02 -0.51
C TYR A 227 19.13 -4.34 -1.20
N PRO A 228 20.15 -3.44 -1.13
CA PRO A 228 20.14 -2.06 -0.61
C PRO A 228 19.27 -1.13 -1.49
N HIS A 229 18.56 -0.20 -0.85
CA HIS A 229 17.55 0.62 -1.53
C HIS A 229 18.09 1.39 -2.74
N LEU A 230 19.25 2.03 -2.64
CA LEU A 230 19.81 2.85 -3.72
C LEU A 230 20.12 1.99 -4.95
N GLN A 231 20.85 0.90 -4.76
CA GLN A 231 21.25 0.01 -5.84
C GLN A 231 20.04 -0.62 -6.54
N GLU A 232 19.09 -1.12 -5.78
CA GLU A 232 17.87 -1.72 -6.36
C GLU A 232 17.00 -0.68 -7.06
N CYS A 233 16.92 0.57 -6.56
CA CYS A 233 16.28 1.67 -7.26
C CYS A 233 16.94 2.01 -8.60
N GLU A 234 18.26 2.00 -8.67
CA GLU A 234 19.01 2.25 -9.91
C GLU A 234 18.78 1.13 -10.94
N ILE A 235 18.83 -0.13 -10.49
CA ILE A 235 18.55 -1.28 -11.36
C ILE A 235 17.12 -1.21 -11.89
N PHE A 236 16.14 -0.99 -11.02
CA PHE A 236 14.75 -0.87 -11.42
C PHE A 236 14.53 0.30 -12.37
N GLY A 237 15.06 1.49 -12.02
CA GLY A 237 14.89 2.72 -12.79
C GLY A 237 15.51 2.65 -14.19
N THR A 238 16.56 1.86 -14.37
CA THR A 238 17.27 1.72 -15.65
C THR A 238 16.78 0.52 -16.48
N LYS A 239 16.45 -0.60 -15.83
CA LYS A 239 16.14 -1.85 -16.55
C LYS A 239 14.64 -2.15 -16.67
N VAL A 240 13.83 -1.80 -15.67
CA VAL A 240 12.41 -2.18 -15.60
C VAL A 240 11.48 -0.99 -15.91
N LEU A 241 11.65 0.12 -15.20
CA LEU A 241 10.76 1.27 -15.31
C LEU A 241 10.58 1.81 -16.73
N PRO A 242 11.63 1.90 -17.60
CA PRO A 242 11.47 2.37 -18.97
C PRO A 242 10.56 1.50 -19.85
N GLN A 243 10.35 0.25 -19.48
CA GLN A 243 9.49 -0.68 -20.20
C GLN A 243 8.01 -0.60 -19.76
N LEU A 244 7.73 0.06 -18.64
CA LEU A 244 6.39 0.19 -18.09
C LEU A 244 5.69 1.43 -18.65
N LYS A 245 4.44 1.26 -19.11
CA LYS A 245 3.56 2.38 -19.44
C LYS A 245 2.92 2.90 -18.18
N THR A 246 3.54 3.92 -17.57
CA THR A 246 3.05 4.52 -16.34
C THR A 246 1.98 5.57 -16.60
N VAL A 247 1.01 5.66 -15.69
CA VAL A 247 -0.01 6.71 -15.65
C VAL A 247 -0.05 7.32 -14.25
N SER A 248 -0.48 8.56 -14.16
CA SER A 248 -0.73 9.20 -12.87
C SER A 248 -2.20 8.97 -12.48
N LEU A 249 -2.48 8.15 -11.48
CA LEU A 249 -3.84 7.93 -11.00
C LEU A 249 -4.53 9.23 -10.58
N PRO A 250 -3.90 10.20 -9.87
CA PRO A 250 -4.53 11.48 -9.60
C PRO A 250 -4.99 12.24 -10.85
N HIS A 251 -4.28 12.14 -11.97
CA HIS A 251 -4.73 12.70 -13.26
C HIS A 251 -5.88 11.88 -13.84
N ALA A 252 -5.80 10.56 -13.84
CA ALA A 252 -6.85 9.69 -14.34
C ALA A 252 -8.18 9.86 -13.58
N TYR A 253 -8.11 10.20 -12.30
CA TYR A 253 -9.27 10.51 -11.46
C TYR A 253 -9.70 11.99 -11.51
N GLY A 254 -9.09 12.81 -12.36
CA GLY A 254 -9.41 14.24 -12.45
C GLY A 254 -9.10 15.03 -11.16
N ARG A 255 -8.18 14.53 -10.33
CA ARG A 255 -7.82 15.17 -9.05
C ARG A 255 -6.78 16.27 -9.20
N VAL A 256 -6.14 16.37 -10.36
CA VAL A 256 -5.12 17.39 -10.62
C VAL A 256 -5.77 18.55 -11.38
N PRO A 257 -5.68 19.80 -10.88
CA PRO A 257 -6.23 20.95 -11.59
C PRO A 257 -5.48 21.20 -12.91
N SER A 258 -6.18 21.73 -13.91
CA SER A 258 -5.62 22.06 -15.24
C SER A 258 -4.58 23.19 -15.15
N THR A 259 -4.71 24.08 -14.18
CA THR A 259 -3.79 25.18 -13.96
C THR A 259 -3.12 25.06 -12.59
N THR A 260 -1.80 25.21 -12.56
CA THR A 260 -1.06 25.21 -11.29
C THR A 260 -1.27 26.53 -10.57
N PRO A 261 -1.69 26.52 -9.30
CA PRO A 261 -1.78 27.75 -8.51
C PRO A 261 -0.41 28.43 -8.37
N ALA A 262 -0.38 29.75 -8.37
CA ALA A 262 0.85 30.53 -8.26
C ALA A 262 1.59 30.26 -6.93
N THR A 263 0.84 30.05 -5.84
CA THR A 263 1.39 29.64 -4.55
C THR A 263 0.49 28.58 -3.90
N PRO A 264 1.01 27.71 -3.02
CA PRO A 264 0.20 26.75 -2.27
C PRO A 264 -0.87 27.41 -1.39
N LEU A 265 -0.63 28.64 -0.96
CA LEU A 265 -1.48 29.42 -0.04
C LEU A 265 -2.30 30.50 -0.77
N GLY A 266 -2.06 30.74 -2.05
CA GLY A 266 -2.47 31.95 -2.75
C GLY A 266 -3.64 31.83 -3.69
N VAL A 267 -4.41 30.79 -3.58
CA VAL A 267 -5.63 30.68 -4.42
C VAL A 267 -6.80 30.97 -3.50
N GLY A 268 -7.26 32.20 -3.58
CA GLY A 268 -8.48 32.61 -2.89
C GLY A 268 -9.63 31.61 -3.10
N LYS A 269 -10.72 31.76 -2.36
CA LYS A 269 -11.88 30.84 -2.36
C LYS A 269 -12.12 30.23 -3.73
N ARG A 270 -11.94 28.94 -3.84
CA ARG A 270 -12.36 28.20 -5.04
C ARG A 270 -13.89 28.32 -5.11
N LYS A 271 -14.35 28.98 -6.16
CA LYS A 271 -15.78 29.02 -6.50
C LYS A 271 -16.21 27.67 -6.98
#